data_982779ae1f0c6930033a9879b78a2f78
#
_entry.id   982779ae1f0c6930033a9879b78a2f78
#
_cell.length_a   1.000
_cell.length_b   1.000
_cell.length_c   1.000
_cell.angle_alpha   90.00
_cell.angle_beta   90.00
_cell.angle_gamma   90.00
#
_symmetry.space_group_name_H-M   'P 1'
#
loop_
_entity.id
_entity.type
_entity.pdbx_description
1 polymer ?
#
loop_
_entity_poly.entity_id
_entity_poly.type
_entity_poly.pdbx_seq_one_letter_code
_entity_poly.pdbx_strand_id
1 'polypeptide(L)'
;LPASSSWPGGIPAEVRNAGDAPAGRITEGEVSQVGQSTLINFTSSDPFRRWENSSVIRGAANGTVSAIAYAPLGDITASQFRALANIQRHFKSDVRLSNRQNVVFRSLQPSQMRELYDMLDEIGMARPGAELARDVVACPGADTCNIAVTQSRGLAKAIGDKLEEEGLAEIG
;
A
#
# COMPACT_ATOMS: atom_id res chain seq x y z
N LEU A 1 15.26 -4.47 -33.80
CA LEU A 1 13.98 -4.24 -33.09
C LEU A 1 13.19 -3.19 -33.89
N PRO A 2 11.98 -3.46 -34.38
CA PRO A 2 11.17 -2.46 -35.05
C PRO A 2 10.49 -1.58 -34.01
N ALA A 3 10.78 -0.28 -34.07
CA ALA A 3 10.04 0.75 -33.39
C ALA A 3 8.76 1.02 -34.20
N SER A 4 7.63 0.46 -33.76
CA SER A 4 6.31 0.93 -34.17
C SER A 4 5.33 0.72 -33.03
N SER A 5 5.14 1.76 -32.21
CA SER A 5 4.00 1.86 -31.31
C SER A 5 2.75 2.07 -32.16
N SER A 6 2.03 1.01 -32.46
CA SER A 6 0.73 1.08 -33.12
C SER A 6 -0.38 1.29 -32.09
N TRP A 7 -0.50 2.50 -31.57
CA TRP A 7 -1.75 2.94 -30.93
C TRP A 7 -2.69 3.40 -32.06
N PRO A 8 -3.88 2.78 -32.23
CA PRO A 8 -4.85 3.23 -33.21
C PRO A 8 -5.33 4.63 -32.80
N GLY A 9 -4.95 5.65 -33.58
CA GLY A 9 -5.36 7.05 -33.35
C GLY A 9 -4.25 8.01 -32.91
N GLY A 10 -3.02 7.55 -32.70
CA GLY A 10 -1.91 8.41 -32.26
C GLY A 10 -2.08 8.88 -30.79
N ILE A 11 -0.98 9.28 -30.16
CA ILE A 11 -1.01 9.86 -28.82
C ILE A 11 -1.70 11.22 -28.90
N PRO A 12 -2.78 11.47 -28.11
CA PRO A 12 -3.47 12.78 -28.09
C PRO A 12 -2.47 13.93 -27.82
N ALA A 13 -2.69 15.08 -28.44
CA ALA A 13 -1.80 16.24 -28.30
C ALA A 13 -1.64 16.71 -26.85
N GLU A 14 -2.68 16.54 -26.04
CA GLU A 14 -2.67 16.85 -24.59
C GLU A 14 -1.65 16.02 -23.80
N VAL A 15 -1.41 14.77 -24.20
CA VAL A 15 -0.42 13.90 -23.55
C VAL A 15 1.01 14.22 -23.99
N ARG A 16 1.19 14.76 -25.23
CA ARG A 16 2.51 15.16 -25.72
C ARG A 16 3.08 16.40 -25.05
N ASN A 17 2.23 17.28 -24.54
CA ASN A 17 2.61 18.56 -23.95
C ASN A 17 2.68 18.53 -22.43
N ALA A 18 2.41 17.40 -21.78
CA ALA A 18 2.46 17.27 -20.32
C ALA A 18 3.88 17.46 -19.72
N GLY A 19 4.91 17.38 -20.55
CA GLY A 19 6.31 17.62 -20.14
C GLY A 19 6.75 19.09 -20.20
N ASP A 20 6.00 19.96 -20.89
CA ASP A 20 6.35 21.36 -21.13
C ASP A 20 5.59 22.36 -20.25
N ALA A 21 4.77 21.89 -19.31
CA ALA A 21 4.18 22.77 -18.31
C ALA A 21 5.32 23.33 -17.45
N PRO A 22 5.48 24.68 -17.33
CA PRO A 22 6.50 25.24 -16.47
C PRO A 22 6.25 24.71 -15.06
N ALA A 23 7.27 24.02 -14.52
CA ALA A 23 7.23 23.58 -13.13
C ALA A 23 6.98 24.84 -12.28
N GLY A 24 5.78 24.93 -11.71
CA GLY A 24 5.44 26.03 -10.81
C GLY A 24 6.51 26.07 -9.74
N ARG A 25 7.21 27.22 -9.64
CA ARG A 25 8.26 27.39 -8.64
C ARG A 25 7.55 27.40 -7.29
N ILE A 26 7.63 26.29 -6.56
CA ILE A 26 7.16 26.20 -5.17
C ILE A 26 8.00 27.18 -4.37
N THR A 27 7.37 28.18 -3.75
CA THR A 27 8.06 29.16 -2.90
C THR A 27 8.39 28.50 -1.54
N GLU A 28 9.47 28.94 -0.90
CA GLU A 28 9.91 28.40 0.41
C GLU A 28 8.81 28.46 1.50
N GLY A 29 7.86 29.38 1.37
CA GLY A 29 6.70 29.49 2.27
C GLY A 29 5.67 28.38 2.09
N GLU A 30 5.51 27.83 0.88
CA GLU A 30 4.56 26.72 0.62
C GLU A 30 5.12 25.39 1.11
N VAL A 31 6.44 25.21 1.09
CA VAL A 31 7.10 24.00 1.63
C VAL A 31 6.92 23.92 3.15
N SER A 32 6.92 25.06 3.86
CA SER A 32 6.75 25.08 5.31
C SER A 32 5.35 24.68 5.79
N GLN A 33 4.31 24.85 4.96
CA GLN A 33 2.94 24.48 5.34
C GLN A 33 2.63 23.00 5.03
N VAL A 34 3.28 22.40 4.05
CA VAL A 34 3.12 20.97 3.72
C VAL A 34 3.80 20.07 4.76
N GLY A 35 4.86 20.55 5.42
CA GLY A 35 5.64 19.77 6.39
C GLY A 35 5.03 19.61 7.78
N GLN A 36 3.97 20.35 8.14
CA GLN A 36 3.43 20.31 9.52
C GLN A 36 2.16 19.45 9.70
N SER A 37 1.54 18.96 8.64
CA SER A 37 0.27 18.22 8.77
C SER A 37 0.37 16.70 8.60
N THR A 38 1.54 16.14 8.42
CA THR A 38 1.68 14.70 8.09
C THR A 38 2.69 13.94 8.96
N LEU A 39 3.06 14.47 10.12
CA LEU A 39 3.65 13.60 11.15
C LEU A 39 2.50 12.82 11.80
N ILE A 40 2.06 11.76 11.12
CA ILE A 40 1.18 10.76 11.71
C ILE A 40 1.92 10.27 12.97
N ASN A 41 1.28 10.42 14.14
CA ASN A 41 1.84 9.94 15.39
C ASN A 41 1.87 8.40 15.40
N PHE A 42 2.89 7.80 14.81
CA PHE A 42 3.15 6.36 14.85
C PHE A 42 3.64 5.88 16.23
N THR A 43 3.73 6.76 17.21
CA THR A 43 4.25 6.48 18.56
C THR A 43 3.23 5.83 19.51
N SER A 44 2.05 5.43 19.03
CA SER A 44 1.10 4.70 19.88
C SER A 44 1.64 3.32 20.22
N SER A 45 1.63 2.97 21.51
CA SER A 45 1.91 1.60 21.97
C SER A 45 0.75 0.63 21.70
N ASP A 46 -0.45 1.13 21.36
CA ASP A 46 -1.62 0.33 21.01
C ASP A 46 -1.50 -0.20 19.58
N PRO A 47 -1.43 -1.53 19.36
CA PRO A 47 -1.31 -2.12 18.03
C PRO A 47 -2.44 -1.74 17.07
N PHE A 48 -3.68 -1.65 17.60
CA PHE A 48 -4.82 -1.22 16.78
C PHE A 48 -4.65 0.21 16.28
N ARG A 49 -4.22 1.13 17.13
CA ARG A 49 -3.99 2.52 16.74
C ARG A 49 -2.86 2.66 15.71
N ARG A 50 -1.80 1.87 15.86
CA ARG A 50 -0.72 1.84 14.86
C ARG A 50 -1.24 1.36 13.51
N TRP A 51 -2.00 0.26 13.49
CA TRP A 51 -2.63 -0.23 12.27
C TRP A 51 -3.63 0.78 11.70
N GLU A 52 -4.51 1.36 12.52
CA GLU A 52 -5.49 2.36 12.08
C GLU A 52 -4.80 3.57 11.41
N ASN A 53 -3.71 4.05 12.00
CA ASN A 53 -2.98 5.20 11.47
C ASN A 53 -2.22 4.90 10.17
N SER A 54 -1.70 3.67 10.00
CA SER A 54 -0.87 3.30 8.86
C SER A 54 -1.63 2.62 7.71
N SER A 55 -2.75 1.94 8.02
CA SER A 55 -3.42 1.05 7.06
C SER A 55 -4.85 1.46 6.75
N VAL A 56 -5.38 2.53 7.36
CA VAL A 56 -6.73 3.02 7.10
C VAL A 56 -6.68 4.35 6.35
N ILE A 57 -7.26 4.35 5.15
CA ILE A 57 -7.34 5.53 4.28
C ILE A 57 -8.74 6.10 4.37
N ARG A 58 -8.85 7.36 4.75
CA ARG A 58 -10.14 8.07 4.82
C ARG A 58 -10.54 8.57 3.42
N GLY A 59 -11.73 8.19 2.98
CA GLY A 59 -12.29 8.65 1.71
C GLY A 59 -12.70 10.13 1.78
N ALA A 60 -12.52 10.86 0.68
CA ALA A 60 -12.78 12.30 0.64
C ALA A 60 -14.29 12.67 0.59
N ALA A 61 -15.17 11.79 0.12
CA ALA A 61 -16.51 12.20 -0.29
C ALA A 61 -17.67 11.66 0.57
N ASN A 62 -17.56 10.48 1.19
CA ASN A 62 -18.73 9.76 1.71
C ASN A 62 -18.66 9.38 3.19
N GLY A 63 -17.66 9.88 3.93
CA GLY A 63 -17.43 9.46 5.30
C GLY A 63 -17.03 7.98 5.45
N THR A 64 -16.82 7.27 4.33
CA THR A 64 -16.35 5.89 4.32
C THR A 64 -14.82 5.84 4.36
N VAL A 65 -14.30 4.70 4.77
CA VAL A 65 -12.88 4.43 4.83
C VAL A 65 -12.53 3.19 3.99
N SER A 66 -11.26 3.10 3.62
CA SER A 66 -10.65 1.89 3.08
C SER A 66 -9.60 1.39 4.05
N ALA A 67 -9.50 0.07 4.21
CA ALA A 67 -8.51 -0.54 5.08
C ALA A 67 -7.64 -1.54 4.30
N ILE A 68 -6.36 -1.55 4.61
CA ILE A 68 -5.37 -2.38 3.94
C ILE A 68 -5.05 -3.58 4.85
N ALA A 69 -5.24 -4.78 4.31
CA ALA A 69 -4.74 -6.01 4.87
C ALA A 69 -3.36 -6.30 4.28
N TYR A 70 -2.34 -6.30 5.12
CA TYR A 70 -0.95 -6.44 4.71
C TYR A 70 -0.63 -7.87 4.25
N ALA A 71 -0.11 -7.99 3.05
CA ALA A 71 0.36 -9.25 2.48
C ALA A 71 1.87 -9.17 2.21
N PRO A 72 2.72 -9.66 3.11
CA PRO A 72 4.17 -9.56 2.98
C PRO A 72 4.64 -10.15 1.64
N LEU A 73 5.31 -9.34 0.81
CA LEU A 73 5.79 -9.72 -0.53
C LEU A 73 4.68 -10.25 -1.46
N GLY A 74 3.41 -9.91 -1.17
CA GLY A 74 2.25 -10.40 -1.91
C GLY A 74 1.85 -11.85 -1.62
N ASP A 75 2.45 -12.49 -0.63
CA ASP A 75 2.15 -13.88 -0.31
C ASP A 75 0.92 -14.00 0.57
N ILE A 76 -0.05 -14.75 0.09
CA ILE A 76 -1.30 -15.06 0.79
C ILE A 76 -1.50 -16.56 0.76
N THR A 77 -1.60 -17.19 1.92
CA THR A 77 -1.88 -18.62 2.03
C THR A 77 -3.34 -18.93 1.65
N ALA A 78 -3.63 -20.17 1.29
CA ALA A 78 -5.01 -20.60 0.96
C ALA A 78 -5.97 -20.40 2.15
N SER A 79 -5.51 -20.56 3.38
CA SER A 79 -6.31 -20.31 4.59
C SER A 79 -6.63 -18.82 4.76
N GLN A 80 -5.63 -17.94 4.61
CA GLN A 80 -5.83 -16.50 4.63
C GLN A 80 -6.79 -16.04 3.52
N PHE A 81 -6.66 -16.60 2.31
CA PHE A 81 -7.56 -16.27 1.20
C PHE A 81 -9.01 -16.60 1.50
N ARG A 82 -9.27 -17.76 2.12
CA ARG A 82 -10.62 -18.14 2.55
C ARG A 82 -11.15 -17.21 3.66
N ALA A 83 -10.29 -16.86 4.61
CA ALA A 83 -10.63 -15.92 5.69
C ALA A 83 -10.96 -14.53 5.13
N LEU A 84 -10.14 -13.99 4.22
CA LEU A 84 -10.42 -12.72 3.54
C LEU A 84 -11.77 -12.74 2.80
N ALA A 85 -12.12 -13.86 2.15
CA ALA A 85 -13.42 -14.01 1.51
C ALA A 85 -14.58 -14.01 2.53
N ASN A 86 -14.39 -14.57 3.73
CA ASN A 86 -15.39 -14.50 4.80
C ASN A 86 -15.52 -13.09 5.36
N ILE A 87 -14.41 -12.41 5.60
CA ILE A 87 -14.37 -11.00 6.04
C ILE A 87 -15.12 -10.12 5.02
N GLN A 88 -14.83 -10.30 3.72
CA GLN A 88 -15.51 -9.57 2.65
C GLN A 88 -17.03 -9.77 2.69
N ARG A 89 -17.51 -11.00 2.88
CA ARG A 89 -18.95 -11.29 2.96
C ARG A 89 -19.58 -10.69 4.21
N HIS A 90 -18.88 -10.72 5.34
CA HIS A 90 -19.34 -10.17 6.60
C HIS A 90 -19.58 -8.66 6.50
N PHE A 91 -18.60 -7.91 6.01
CA PHE A 91 -18.70 -6.45 5.85
C PHE A 91 -19.42 -6.03 4.56
N LYS A 92 -19.68 -6.95 3.63
CA LYS A 92 -20.20 -6.66 2.27
C LYS A 92 -19.40 -5.57 1.56
N SER A 93 -18.09 -5.55 1.82
CA SER A 93 -17.18 -4.56 1.31
C SER A 93 -16.79 -4.83 -0.14
N ASP A 94 -16.39 -3.80 -0.87
CA ASP A 94 -15.68 -3.93 -2.14
C ASP A 94 -14.20 -4.22 -1.85
N VAL A 95 -13.63 -5.24 -2.50
CA VAL A 95 -12.24 -5.66 -2.28
C VAL A 95 -11.43 -5.47 -3.55
N ARG A 96 -10.23 -4.92 -3.40
CA ARG A 96 -9.25 -4.69 -4.48
C ARG A 96 -7.87 -5.19 -4.06
N LEU A 97 -7.02 -5.39 -5.04
CA LEU A 97 -5.58 -5.54 -4.83
C LEU A 97 -4.89 -4.20 -5.08
N SER A 98 -3.96 -3.83 -4.23
CA SER A 98 -3.13 -2.66 -4.46
C SER A 98 -1.98 -2.98 -5.44
N ASN A 99 -1.35 -1.94 -5.97
CA ASN A 99 -0.15 -2.09 -6.79
C ASN A 99 1.08 -2.55 -5.96
N ARG A 100 1.00 -2.48 -4.64
CA ARG A 100 1.99 -3.06 -3.70
C ARG A 100 1.60 -4.46 -3.22
N GLN A 101 0.66 -5.13 -3.92
CA GLN A 101 0.29 -6.52 -3.70
C GLN A 101 -0.49 -6.78 -2.39
N ASN A 102 -1.01 -5.72 -1.75
CA ASN A 102 -1.87 -5.84 -0.57
C ASN A 102 -3.34 -5.99 -0.94
N VAL A 103 -4.16 -6.42 0.02
CA VAL A 103 -5.61 -6.51 -0.13
C VAL A 103 -6.27 -5.28 0.50
N VAL A 104 -7.13 -4.60 -0.26
CA VAL A 104 -7.80 -3.36 0.16
C VAL A 104 -9.30 -3.59 0.29
N PHE A 105 -9.82 -3.46 1.49
CA PHE A 105 -11.25 -3.42 1.78
C PHE A 105 -11.75 -1.99 1.67
N ARG A 106 -12.78 -1.76 0.86
CA ARG A 106 -13.28 -0.41 0.56
C ARG A 106 -14.72 -0.23 1.03
N SER A 107 -15.16 1.03 1.08
CA SER A 107 -16.54 1.40 1.40
C SER A 107 -17.00 0.94 2.80
N LEU A 108 -16.07 0.93 3.75
CA LEU A 108 -16.32 0.57 5.13
C LEU A 108 -16.73 1.79 5.96
N GLN A 109 -17.47 1.55 7.05
CA GLN A 109 -17.74 2.59 8.02
C GLN A 109 -16.58 2.70 9.04
N PRO A 110 -16.22 3.89 9.51
CA PRO A 110 -15.19 4.05 10.54
C PRO A 110 -15.45 3.21 11.80
N SER A 111 -16.71 3.01 12.16
CA SER A 111 -17.11 2.18 13.33
C SER A 111 -16.79 0.69 13.18
N GLN A 112 -16.54 0.21 11.95
CA GLN A 112 -16.22 -1.19 11.67
C GLN A 112 -14.72 -1.50 11.80
N MET A 113 -13.88 -0.48 11.98
CA MET A 113 -12.43 -0.65 11.91
C MET A 113 -11.88 -1.55 13.01
N ARG A 114 -12.43 -1.48 14.22
CA ARG A 114 -11.98 -2.34 15.31
C ARG A 114 -12.27 -3.81 15.04
N GLU A 115 -13.49 -4.12 14.60
CA GLU A 115 -13.89 -5.48 14.29
C GLU A 115 -13.08 -6.04 13.10
N LEU A 116 -12.86 -5.21 12.07
CA LEU A 116 -12.03 -5.61 10.93
C LEU A 116 -10.59 -5.88 11.36
N TYR A 117 -10.03 -5.04 12.22
CA TYR A 117 -8.69 -5.23 12.76
C TYR A 117 -8.57 -6.59 13.47
N ASP A 118 -9.49 -6.88 14.40
CA ASP A 118 -9.47 -8.11 15.17
C ASP A 118 -9.53 -9.35 14.24
N MET A 119 -10.38 -9.33 13.20
CA MET A 119 -10.47 -10.41 12.21
C MET A 119 -9.21 -10.54 11.34
N LEU A 120 -8.58 -9.42 10.97
CA LEU A 120 -7.33 -9.44 10.20
C LEU A 120 -6.14 -9.87 11.07
N ASP A 121 -6.14 -9.52 12.36
CA ASP A 121 -5.09 -9.91 13.30
C ASP A 121 -5.08 -11.43 13.55
N GLU A 122 -6.25 -12.04 13.67
CA GLU A 122 -6.40 -13.51 13.77
C GLU A 122 -5.70 -14.27 12.62
N ILE A 123 -5.63 -13.67 11.45
CA ILE A 123 -4.98 -14.29 10.27
C ILE A 123 -3.60 -13.70 9.97
N GLY A 124 -3.07 -12.84 10.86
CA GLY A 124 -1.75 -12.22 10.73
C GLY A 124 -1.62 -11.18 9.63
N MET A 125 -2.72 -10.54 9.22
CA MET A 125 -2.77 -9.53 8.16
C MET A 125 -3.09 -8.11 8.65
N ALA A 126 -3.15 -7.88 9.98
CA ALA A 126 -3.35 -6.55 10.59
C ALA A 126 -2.03 -5.87 10.98
N ARG A 127 -0.92 -6.24 10.37
CA ARG A 127 0.37 -5.63 10.69
C ARG A 127 0.41 -4.18 10.19
N PRO A 128 0.87 -3.21 11.01
CA PRO A 128 1.03 -1.83 10.57
C PRO A 128 2.16 -1.70 9.53
N GLY A 129 2.14 -0.61 8.75
CA GLY A 129 3.17 -0.32 7.76
C GLY A 129 2.88 -0.79 6.34
N ALA A 130 1.66 -1.27 6.05
CA ALA A 130 1.23 -1.53 4.68
C ALA A 130 1.30 -0.24 3.83
N GLU A 131 1.79 -0.35 2.60
CA GLU A 131 2.01 0.77 1.66
C GLU A 131 3.09 1.79 2.12
N LEU A 132 3.77 1.56 3.24
CA LEU A 132 4.84 2.40 3.79
C LEU A 132 6.24 1.84 3.46
N ALA A 133 7.30 2.41 4.04
CA ALA A 133 8.69 2.06 3.72
C ALA A 133 9.01 0.57 3.90
N ARG A 134 8.43 -0.07 4.93
CA ARG A 134 8.59 -1.49 5.19
C ARG A 134 8.00 -2.38 4.09
N ASP A 135 6.98 -1.94 3.40
CA ASP A 135 6.25 -2.72 2.39
C ASP A 135 7.03 -2.74 1.07
N VAL A 136 8.15 -3.45 1.11
CA VAL A 136 9.06 -3.60 -0.03
C VAL A 136 8.47 -4.59 -1.02
N VAL A 137 8.17 -4.12 -2.22
CA VAL A 137 7.65 -4.96 -3.31
C VAL A 137 8.81 -5.59 -4.07
N ALA A 138 8.73 -6.88 -4.33
CA ALA A 138 9.73 -7.61 -5.10
C ALA A 138 9.09 -8.61 -6.06
N CYS A 139 9.72 -8.80 -7.22
CA CYS A 139 9.40 -9.93 -8.09
C CYS A 139 9.90 -11.24 -7.45
N PRO A 140 9.44 -12.42 -7.89
CA PRO A 140 9.92 -13.70 -7.36
C PRO A 140 11.42 -13.94 -7.56
N GLY A 141 12.07 -13.28 -8.52
CA GLY A 141 13.50 -13.41 -8.75
C GLY A 141 13.90 -14.85 -9.09
N ALA A 142 15.08 -15.25 -8.63
CA ALA A 142 15.67 -16.57 -8.91
C ALA A 142 14.86 -17.75 -8.33
N ASP A 143 13.86 -17.50 -7.50
CA ASP A 143 13.03 -18.59 -6.93
C ASP A 143 12.21 -19.30 -8.02
N THR A 144 11.79 -18.58 -9.06
CA THR A 144 10.96 -19.12 -10.16
C THR A 144 11.34 -18.63 -11.54
N CYS A 145 12.17 -17.60 -11.66
CA CYS A 145 12.50 -16.97 -12.94
C CYS A 145 13.83 -17.49 -13.49
N ASN A 146 13.81 -18.17 -14.62
CA ASN A 146 15.00 -18.77 -15.24
C ASN A 146 16.04 -17.76 -15.74
N ILE A 147 15.68 -16.49 -15.88
CA ILE A 147 16.57 -15.41 -16.30
C ILE A 147 17.01 -14.50 -15.15
N ALA A 148 16.53 -14.75 -13.95
CA ALA A 148 16.89 -13.93 -12.81
C ALA A 148 18.27 -14.33 -12.26
N VAL A 149 19.03 -13.31 -11.86
CA VAL A 149 20.39 -13.48 -11.29
C VAL A 149 20.37 -13.32 -9.78
N THR A 150 19.31 -12.68 -9.22
CA THR A 150 19.24 -12.31 -7.80
C THR A 150 18.04 -12.92 -7.09
N GLN A 151 18.22 -13.17 -5.79
CA GLN A 151 17.13 -13.54 -4.87
C GLN A 151 16.42 -12.27 -4.37
N SER A 152 15.64 -11.64 -5.24
CA SER A 152 14.99 -10.36 -4.95
C SER A 152 14.04 -10.41 -3.75
N ARG A 153 13.34 -11.51 -3.52
CA ARG A 153 12.46 -11.71 -2.35
C ARG A 153 13.26 -11.75 -1.04
N GLY A 154 14.38 -12.46 -1.02
CA GLY A 154 15.28 -12.51 0.14
C GLY A 154 15.83 -11.12 0.48
N LEU A 155 16.23 -10.36 -0.54
CA LEU A 155 16.68 -8.97 -0.35
C LEU A 155 15.57 -8.07 0.16
N ALA A 156 14.37 -8.13 -0.42
CA ALA A 156 13.23 -7.33 0.01
C ALA A 156 12.85 -7.63 1.48
N LYS A 157 12.85 -8.90 1.86
CA LYS A 157 12.64 -9.29 3.26
C LYS A 157 13.71 -8.69 4.17
N ALA A 158 14.98 -8.82 3.82
CA ALA A 158 16.08 -8.29 4.62
C ALA A 158 16.02 -6.77 4.79
N ILE A 159 15.62 -6.03 3.73
CA ILE A 159 15.40 -4.59 3.80
C ILE A 159 14.24 -4.27 4.75
N GLY A 160 13.10 -4.96 4.64
CA GLY A 160 11.95 -4.75 5.52
C GLY A 160 12.28 -5.03 6.98
N ASP A 161 13.00 -6.13 7.27
CA ASP A 161 13.45 -6.48 8.62
C ASP A 161 14.41 -5.40 9.18
N LYS A 162 15.33 -4.90 8.35
CA LYS A 162 16.27 -3.85 8.75
C LYS A 162 15.58 -2.52 9.04
N LEU A 163 14.61 -2.13 8.22
CA LEU A 163 13.81 -0.93 8.46
C LEU A 163 13.03 -1.03 9.79
N GLU A 164 12.57 -2.23 10.14
CA GLU A 164 11.88 -2.45 11.41
C GLU A 164 12.83 -2.34 12.61
N GLU A 165 14.03 -2.94 12.52
CA GLU A 165 15.07 -2.82 13.55
C GLU A 165 15.47 -1.36 13.81
N GLU A 166 15.53 -0.55 12.77
CA GLU A 166 15.91 0.88 12.85
C GLU A 166 14.72 1.80 13.21
N GLY A 167 13.51 1.25 13.40
CA GLY A 167 12.32 2.05 13.68
C GLY A 167 11.82 2.90 12.49
N LEU A 168 12.22 2.54 11.27
CA LEU A 168 11.89 3.25 10.03
C LEU A 168 10.77 2.58 9.22
N ALA A 169 10.19 1.51 9.73
CA ALA A 169 9.23 0.67 9.01
C ALA A 169 7.94 1.40 8.61
N GLU A 170 7.52 2.37 9.39
CA GLU A 170 6.25 3.09 9.24
C GLU A 170 6.43 4.51 8.66
N ILE A 171 7.57 4.79 8.04
CA ILE A 171 7.80 6.05 7.31
C ILE A 171 7.21 5.95 5.91
N GLY A 172 6.49 6.98 5.49
CA GLY A 172 5.84 7.07 4.17
C GLY A 172 5.79 8.48 3.63
#